data_5dd38b63fbf4af4f1e220feb0cbe56f6
#
_entry.id   5dd38b63fbf4af4f1e220feb0cbe56f6
#
_cell.length_a   1.000
_cell.length_b   1.000
_cell.length_c   1.000
_cell.angle_alpha   90.00
_cell.angle_beta   90.00
_cell.angle_gamma   90.00
#
_symmetry.space_group_name_H-M   'P 1'
#
loop_
_entity.id
_entity.type
_entity.pdbx_description
1 polymer ?
#
loop_
_entity_poly.entity_id
_entity_poly.type
_entity_poly.pdbx_seq_one_letter_code
_entity_poly.pdbx_strand_id
1 'polypeptide(L)'
;MAGPFTDGADMVLGFSAYECKKGFFHKLAAYDNLIIGIQYLASALIGHPFMGYGRNLAYRKNLFFEHKGYYKSLNLHAGDDDLFVNEASTPQNTRVVFSPDSITRMIAIDQFKVWKEMKVSRAATQKFYHGFSLTFYRIESVSRILFLGTAIIGICWSCIGNPLVTAV
;
A
#
# COMPACT_ATOMS: atom_id res chain seq x y z
N MET A 1 13.38 1.35 13.66
CA MET A 1 13.84 0.79 12.38
C MET A 1 15.24 0.16 12.41
N ALA A 2 16.16 0.57 13.28
CA ALA A 2 17.54 0.03 13.29
C ALA A 2 17.66 -1.43 13.81
N GLY A 3 16.84 -1.84 14.78
CA GLY A 3 16.91 -3.17 15.39
C GLY A 3 16.95 -4.35 14.40
N PRO A 4 16.06 -4.46 13.42
CA PRO A 4 16.06 -5.59 12.49
C PRO A 4 17.35 -5.79 11.69
N PHE A 5 18.16 -4.73 11.53
CA PHE A 5 19.45 -4.84 10.84
C PHE A 5 20.50 -5.58 11.67
N THR A 6 20.38 -5.61 12.99
CA THR A 6 21.22 -6.45 13.86
C THR A 6 20.89 -7.92 13.71
N ASP A 7 19.63 -8.23 13.34
CA ASP A 7 19.12 -9.59 13.15
C ASP A 7 19.28 -10.08 11.69
N GLY A 8 20.17 -9.43 10.93
CA GLY A 8 20.53 -9.85 9.57
C GLY A 8 19.58 -9.40 8.47
N ALA A 9 18.68 -8.47 8.72
CA ALA A 9 17.87 -7.88 7.67
C ALA A 9 18.71 -6.94 6.78
N ASP A 10 18.40 -6.91 5.48
CA ASP A 10 18.95 -5.93 4.55
C ASP A 10 17.93 -4.87 4.15
N MET A 11 16.65 -5.15 4.37
CA MET A 11 15.53 -4.25 4.11
C MET A 11 14.52 -4.29 5.24
N VAL A 12 13.98 -3.13 5.62
CA VAL A 12 12.97 -2.97 6.66
C VAL A 12 11.83 -2.12 6.14
N LEU A 13 10.63 -2.70 6.17
CA LEU A 13 9.39 -2.04 5.76
C LEU A 13 8.62 -1.56 7.00
N GLY A 14 8.18 -0.31 6.97
CA GLY A 14 7.35 0.27 8.02
C GLY A 14 6.09 0.92 7.45
N PHE A 15 5.19 1.34 8.35
CA PHE A 15 3.94 2.03 8.00
C PHE A 15 4.08 3.54 8.19
N SER A 16 3.52 4.30 7.25
CA SER A 16 3.40 5.76 7.33
C SER A 16 1.94 6.15 7.42
N ALA A 17 1.52 6.77 8.52
CA ALA A 17 0.15 7.20 8.75
C ALA A 17 -0.03 8.69 8.40
N TYR A 18 -1.20 9.07 7.92
CA TYR A 18 -1.57 10.48 7.84
C TYR A 18 -1.89 11.05 9.22
N GLU A 19 -1.56 12.32 9.45
CA GLU A 19 -2.02 13.06 10.61
C GLU A 19 -3.54 13.11 10.65
N CYS A 20 -4.11 13.03 11.87
CA CYS A 20 -5.55 13.10 12.06
C CYS A 20 -6.05 14.52 11.81
N LYS A 21 -6.82 14.73 10.74
CA LYS A 21 -7.58 15.96 10.48
C LYS A 21 -9.06 15.68 10.45
N LYS A 22 -9.86 16.68 10.79
CA LYS A 22 -11.33 16.64 10.67
C LYS A 22 -11.71 16.76 9.19
N GLY A 23 -12.75 16.03 8.79
CA GLY A 23 -13.30 16.07 7.43
C GLY A 23 -13.43 14.67 6.81
N PHE A 24 -14.45 14.51 5.97
CA PHE A 24 -14.73 13.22 5.31
C PHE A 24 -13.58 12.79 4.39
N PHE A 25 -13.07 13.72 3.58
CA PHE A 25 -12.02 13.43 2.61
C PHE A 25 -10.71 12.97 3.27
N HIS A 26 -10.31 13.61 4.37
CA HIS A 26 -9.11 13.20 5.11
C HIS A 26 -9.24 11.78 5.68
N LYS A 27 -10.44 11.45 6.20
CA LYS A 27 -10.72 10.10 6.70
C LYS A 27 -10.66 9.07 5.58
N LEU A 28 -11.20 9.41 4.41
CA LEU A 28 -11.18 8.54 3.23
C LEU A 28 -9.74 8.30 2.75
N ALA A 29 -8.92 9.35 2.65
CA ALA A 29 -7.52 9.23 2.26
C ALA A 29 -6.69 8.44 3.28
N ALA A 30 -6.94 8.64 4.58
CA ALA A 30 -6.29 7.89 5.64
C ALA A 30 -6.70 6.41 5.63
N TYR A 31 -7.97 6.11 5.41
CA TYR A 31 -8.47 4.75 5.26
C TYR A 31 -7.83 4.04 4.05
N ASP A 32 -7.80 4.71 2.90
CA ASP A 32 -7.17 4.19 1.70
C ASP A 32 -5.68 3.87 1.90
N ASN A 33 -4.96 4.77 2.56
CA ASN A 33 -3.56 4.56 2.91
C ASN A 33 -3.37 3.39 3.89
N LEU A 34 -4.27 3.24 4.85
CA LEU A 34 -4.25 2.13 5.81
C LEU A 34 -4.45 0.78 5.11
N ILE A 35 -5.43 0.68 4.21
CA ILE A 35 -5.67 -0.56 3.45
C ILE A 35 -4.43 -0.96 2.65
N ILE A 36 -3.81 -0.01 1.96
CA ILE A 36 -2.58 -0.29 1.21
C ILE A 36 -1.43 -0.69 2.17
N GLY A 37 -1.33 -0.03 3.32
CA GLY A 37 -0.37 -0.39 4.36
C GLY A 37 -0.52 -1.83 4.83
N ILE A 38 -1.76 -2.24 5.13
CA ILE A 38 -2.07 -3.61 5.53
C ILE A 38 -1.68 -4.59 4.42
N GLN A 39 -1.99 -4.29 3.17
CA GLN A 39 -1.70 -5.17 2.03
C GLN A 39 -0.21 -5.47 1.91
N TYR A 40 0.66 -4.45 1.84
CA TYR A 40 2.09 -4.71 1.62
C TYR A 40 2.81 -5.25 2.86
N LEU A 41 2.42 -4.80 4.06
CA LEU A 41 3.02 -5.32 5.30
C LEU A 41 2.60 -6.76 5.57
N ALA A 42 1.30 -7.09 5.40
CA ALA A 42 0.82 -8.46 5.54
C ALA A 42 1.46 -9.40 4.51
N SER A 43 1.56 -8.96 3.25
CA SER A 43 2.25 -9.73 2.22
C SER A 43 3.72 -9.99 2.57
N ALA A 44 4.43 -9.00 3.10
CA ALA A 44 5.81 -9.16 3.55
C ALA A 44 5.92 -10.11 4.75
N LEU A 45 4.97 -10.06 5.70
CA LEU A 45 4.93 -10.97 6.86
C LEU A 45 4.73 -12.44 6.47
N ILE A 46 3.96 -12.70 5.41
CA ILE A 46 3.77 -14.07 4.88
C ILE A 46 4.87 -14.48 3.88
N GLY A 47 5.97 -13.73 3.79
CA GLY A 47 7.11 -14.06 2.96
C GLY A 47 7.00 -13.63 1.48
N HIS A 48 6.11 -12.69 1.17
CA HIS A 48 5.95 -12.15 -0.18
C HIS A 48 6.06 -10.62 -0.19
N PRO A 49 7.21 -10.04 0.22
CA PRO A 49 7.42 -8.59 0.13
C PRO A 49 7.39 -8.17 -1.35
N PHE A 50 6.73 -7.06 -1.66
CA PHE A 50 6.60 -6.62 -3.05
C PHE A 50 6.57 -5.11 -3.22
N MET A 51 6.36 -4.37 -2.15
CA MET A 51 6.18 -2.93 -2.16
C MET A 51 6.61 -2.34 -0.82
N GLY A 52 7.03 -1.09 -0.83
CA GLY A 52 7.31 -0.32 0.37
C GLY A 52 7.24 1.17 0.07
N TYR A 53 6.93 1.98 1.06
CA TYR A 53 6.95 3.43 0.93
C TYR A 53 8.25 4.01 1.43
N GLY A 54 8.96 4.78 0.62
CA GLY A 54 10.18 5.49 0.97
C GLY A 54 10.06 6.38 2.22
N ARG A 55 8.83 6.73 2.59
CA ARG A 55 8.55 7.49 3.82
C ARG A 55 8.80 6.71 5.10
N ASN A 56 8.79 5.37 5.03
CA ASN A 56 9.10 4.49 6.14
C ASN A 56 9.72 3.18 5.62
N LEU A 57 10.80 3.33 4.87
CA LEU A 57 11.59 2.28 4.26
C LEU A 57 13.06 2.47 4.65
N ALA A 58 13.72 1.40 5.04
CA ALA A 58 15.15 1.41 5.28
C ALA A 58 15.79 0.18 4.61
N TYR A 59 16.99 0.36 4.10
CA TYR A 59 17.75 -0.73 3.48
C TYR A 59 19.25 -0.51 3.62
N ARG A 60 20.02 -1.58 3.55
CA ARG A 60 21.48 -1.52 3.58
C ARG A 60 22.01 -0.91 2.29
N LYS A 61 23.03 -0.09 2.42
CA LYS A 61 23.71 0.55 1.29
C LYS A 61 24.21 -0.47 0.25
N ASN A 62 24.71 -1.60 0.70
CA ASN A 62 25.20 -2.65 -0.19
C ASN A 62 24.08 -3.20 -1.09
N LEU A 63 22.91 -3.53 -0.51
CA LEU A 63 21.73 -3.98 -1.25
C LEU A 63 21.35 -2.99 -2.36
N PHE A 64 21.39 -1.70 -2.05
CA PHE A 64 21.06 -0.65 -3.02
C PHE A 64 22.02 -0.65 -4.21
N PHE A 65 23.34 -0.75 -3.98
CA PHE A 65 24.32 -0.75 -5.07
C PHE A 65 24.35 -2.05 -5.85
N GLU A 66 24.13 -3.21 -5.22
CA GLU A 66 24.02 -4.51 -5.90
C GLU A 66 22.90 -4.51 -6.93
N HIS A 67 21.77 -3.88 -6.64
CA HIS A 67 20.62 -3.72 -7.54
C HIS A 67 20.72 -2.49 -8.44
N LYS A 68 21.88 -1.78 -8.49
CA LYS A 68 22.09 -0.56 -9.28
C LYS A 68 21.16 0.59 -8.90
N GLY A 69 20.68 0.60 -7.65
CA GLY A 69 19.79 1.64 -7.11
C GLY A 69 18.51 1.82 -7.92
N TYR A 70 18.17 3.05 -8.22
CA TYR A 70 16.99 3.41 -9.00
C TYR A 70 17.19 3.45 -10.51
N TYR A 71 18.25 2.82 -11.04
CA TYR A 71 18.57 2.93 -12.46
C TYR A 71 17.42 2.53 -13.40
N LYS A 72 16.65 1.50 -13.02
CA LYS A 72 15.50 1.03 -13.82
C LYS A 72 14.28 1.95 -13.76
N SER A 73 14.18 2.79 -12.74
CA SER A 73 13.05 3.67 -12.50
C SER A 73 13.33 5.15 -12.82
N LEU A 74 14.53 5.48 -13.31
CA LEU A 74 14.94 6.88 -13.61
C LEU A 74 13.99 7.62 -14.57
N ASN A 75 13.28 6.91 -15.43
CA ASN A 75 12.33 7.47 -16.38
C ASN A 75 10.90 7.59 -15.83
N LEU A 76 10.68 7.21 -14.57
CA LEU A 76 9.38 7.28 -13.91
C LEU A 76 9.31 8.50 -13.00
N HIS A 77 8.19 9.20 -13.01
CA HIS A 77 8.00 10.38 -12.18
C HIS A 77 7.78 10.04 -10.69
N ALA A 78 7.48 8.80 -10.34
CA ALA A 78 7.29 8.33 -8.97
C ALA A 78 7.25 6.78 -8.93
N GLY A 79 7.46 6.20 -7.74
CA GLY A 79 7.38 4.76 -7.52
C GLY A 79 8.71 4.03 -7.63
N ASP A 80 9.80 4.77 -7.63
CA ASP A 80 11.17 4.26 -7.54
C ASP A 80 11.37 3.38 -6.29
N ASP A 81 10.86 3.81 -5.14
CA ASP A 81 10.87 3.04 -3.89
C ASP A 81 10.15 1.69 -4.03
N ASP A 82 8.92 1.73 -4.58
CA ASP A 82 8.09 0.55 -4.77
C ASP A 82 8.76 -0.47 -5.69
N LEU A 83 9.33 0.00 -6.81
CA LEU A 83 10.01 -0.85 -7.77
C LEU A 83 11.31 -1.41 -7.22
N PHE A 84 12.05 -0.62 -6.45
CA PHE A 84 13.26 -1.10 -5.79
C PHE A 84 12.92 -2.21 -4.78
N VAL A 85 11.87 -2.02 -3.95
CA VAL A 85 11.41 -3.08 -3.04
C VAL A 85 10.96 -4.30 -3.82
N ASN A 86 10.20 -4.14 -4.91
CA ASN A 86 9.74 -5.26 -5.73
C ASN A 86 10.88 -6.09 -6.33
N GLU A 87 12.01 -5.45 -6.65
CA GLU A 87 13.18 -6.10 -7.23
C GLU A 87 14.12 -6.72 -6.18
N ALA A 88 14.39 -5.97 -5.10
CA ALA A 88 15.47 -6.29 -4.16
C ALA A 88 14.99 -7.06 -2.90
N SER A 89 13.69 -7.08 -2.63
CA SER A 89 13.16 -7.72 -1.44
C SER A 89 13.01 -9.23 -1.61
N THR A 90 13.33 -9.96 -0.54
CA THR A 90 13.13 -11.40 -0.42
C THR A 90 12.57 -11.73 0.95
N PRO A 91 11.97 -12.93 1.16
CA PRO A 91 11.51 -13.36 2.49
C PRO A 91 12.64 -13.39 3.53
N GLN A 92 13.87 -13.62 3.07
CA GLN A 92 15.05 -13.78 3.94
C GLN A 92 15.63 -12.43 4.35
N ASN A 93 15.72 -11.47 3.42
CA ASN A 93 16.38 -10.20 3.64
C ASN A 93 15.46 -9.09 4.15
N THR A 94 14.14 -9.28 4.13
CA THR A 94 13.16 -8.25 4.45
C THR A 94 12.49 -8.49 5.79
N ARG A 95 12.35 -7.44 6.60
CA ARG A 95 11.63 -7.45 7.87
C ARG A 95 10.60 -6.33 7.92
N VAL A 96 9.54 -6.56 8.69
CA VAL A 96 8.45 -5.60 8.88
C VAL A 96 8.52 -5.03 10.29
N VAL A 97 8.34 -3.72 10.43
CA VAL A 97 8.26 -3.03 11.71
C VAL A 97 6.96 -2.23 11.75
N PHE A 98 6.13 -2.51 12.75
CA PHE A 98 4.80 -1.88 12.92
C PHE A 98 4.53 -1.46 14.38
N SER A 99 5.57 -1.38 15.22
CA SER A 99 5.42 -0.82 16.57
C SER A 99 4.97 0.64 16.50
N PRO A 100 4.18 1.15 17.47
CA PRO A 100 3.71 2.53 17.47
C PRO A 100 4.82 3.56 17.26
N ASP A 101 5.98 3.33 17.84
CA ASP A 101 7.16 4.21 17.73
C ASP A 101 7.85 4.15 16.37
N SER A 102 7.55 3.14 15.57
CA SER A 102 8.11 2.99 14.22
C SER A 102 7.24 3.64 13.14
N ILE A 103 6.03 4.06 13.48
CA ILE A 103 5.09 4.66 12.52
C ILE A 103 5.49 6.11 12.26
N THR A 104 5.83 6.43 11.02
CA THR A 104 6.05 7.81 10.60
C THR A 104 4.73 8.51 10.34
N ARG A 105 4.67 9.83 10.58
CA ARG A 105 3.48 10.64 10.34
C ARG A 105 3.69 11.55 9.14
N MET A 106 2.65 11.68 8.35
CA MET A 106 2.61 12.48 7.13
C MET A 106 1.54 13.56 7.24
N ILE A 107 1.78 14.68 6.58
CA ILE A 107 0.78 15.74 6.45
C ILE A 107 -0.45 15.17 5.72
N ALA A 108 -1.64 15.46 6.25
CA ALA A 108 -2.89 15.01 5.65
C ALA A 108 -3.10 15.64 4.27
N ILE A 109 -3.65 14.86 3.34
CA ILE A 109 -3.97 15.34 2.00
C ILE A 109 -5.24 16.18 2.06
N ASP A 110 -5.15 17.44 1.65
CA ASP A 110 -6.27 18.40 1.70
C ASP A 110 -7.05 18.47 0.38
N GLN A 111 -6.44 18.07 -0.74
CA GLN A 111 -7.00 18.24 -2.07
C GLN A 111 -7.26 16.88 -2.75
N PHE A 112 -8.48 16.72 -3.28
CA PHE A 112 -8.84 15.55 -4.08
C PHE A 112 -7.91 15.36 -5.30
N LYS A 113 -7.48 16.46 -5.93
CA LYS A 113 -6.57 16.42 -7.07
C LYS A 113 -5.26 15.71 -6.71
N VAL A 114 -4.63 16.08 -5.59
CA VAL A 114 -3.38 15.47 -5.12
C VAL A 114 -3.56 13.98 -4.84
N TRP A 115 -4.65 13.60 -4.17
CA TRP A 115 -4.96 12.20 -3.92
C TRP A 115 -5.16 11.40 -5.21
N LYS A 116 -5.88 11.97 -6.19
CA LYS A 116 -6.08 11.36 -7.51
C LYS A 116 -4.76 11.16 -8.25
N GLU A 117 -3.90 12.18 -8.27
CA GLU A 117 -2.57 12.11 -8.90
C GLU A 117 -1.72 11.00 -8.28
N MET A 118 -1.72 10.87 -6.95
CA MET A 118 -1.03 9.78 -6.26
C MET A 118 -1.58 8.40 -6.65
N LYS A 119 -2.90 8.25 -6.79
CA LYS A 119 -3.53 7.00 -7.24
C LYS A 119 -3.15 6.64 -8.67
N VAL A 120 -3.18 7.61 -9.58
CA VAL A 120 -2.78 7.40 -10.98
C VAL A 120 -1.31 7.03 -11.09
N SER A 121 -0.44 7.71 -10.34
CA SER A 121 0.98 7.41 -10.28
C SER A 121 1.25 5.97 -9.82
N ARG A 122 0.59 5.53 -8.73
CA ARG A 122 0.70 4.14 -8.26
C ARG A 122 0.20 3.13 -9.28
N ALA A 123 -0.94 3.40 -9.90
CA ALA A 123 -1.48 2.50 -10.93
C ALA A 123 -0.51 2.36 -12.13
N ALA A 124 0.21 3.44 -12.46
CA ALA A 124 1.25 3.40 -13.49
C ALA A 124 2.45 2.53 -13.07
N THR A 125 2.86 2.58 -11.79
CA THR A 125 3.97 1.81 -11.25
C THR A 125 3.65 0.32 -11.17
N GLN A 126 2.40 -0.05 -10.84
CA GLN A 126 1.97 -1.45 -10.73
C GLN A 126 2.19 -2.29 -12.00
N LYS A 127 2.26 -1.66 -13.16
CA LYS A 127 2.53 -2.34 -14.43
C LYS A 127 3.92 -2.99 -14.49
N PHE A 128 4.82 -2.50 -13.68
CA PHE A 128 6.21 -2.95 -13.62
C PHE A 128 6.47 -3.97 -12.51
N TYR A 129 5.46 -4.29 -11.69
CA TYR A 129 5.62 -5.31 -10.65
C TYR A 129 5.76 -6.69 -11.27
N HIS A 130 6.61 -7.51 -10.67
CA HIS A 130 6.90 -8.86 -11.10
C HIS A 130 6.41 -9.89 -10.07
N GLY A 131 6.15 -11.12 -10.56
CA GLY A 131 5.88 -12.26 -9.71
C GLY A 131 4.50 -12.27 -9.03
N PHE A 132 4.45 -12.80 -7.81
CA PHE A 132 3.23 -13.02 -7.02
C PHE A 132 2.45 -11.73 -6.74
N SER A 133 3.13 -10.60 -6.62
CA SER A 133 2.54 -9.30 -6.33
C SER A 133 1.45 -8.89 -7.34
N LEU A 134 1.70 -9.12 -8.63
CA LEU A 134 0.73 -8.78 -9.67
C LEU A 134 -0.55 -9.61 -9.55
N THR A 135 -0.41 -10.91 -9.27
CA THR A 135 -1.53 -11.83 -9.09
C THR A 135 -2.32 -11.46 -7.83
N PHE A 136 -1.63 -11.17 -6.74
CA PHE A 136 -2.25 -10.74 -5.48
C PHE A 136 -3.09 -9.47 -5.66
N TYR A 137 -2.56 -8.45 -6.34
CA TYR A 137 -3.30 -7.21 -6.63
C TYR A 137 -4.53 -7.45 -7.52
N ARG A 138 -4.43 -8.31 -8.51
CA ARG A 138 -5.55 -8.65 -9.38
C ARG A 138 -6.66 -9.34 -8.61
N ILE A 139 -6.32 -10.35 -7.81
CA ILE A 139 -7.30 -11.09 -6.98
C ILE A 139 -7.96 -10.13 -5.98
N GLU A 140 -7.19 -9.30 -5.30
CA GLU A 140 -7.70 -8.32 -4.33
C GLU A 140 -8.65 -7.33 -5.01
N SER A 141 -8.28 -6.76 -6.15
CA SER A 141 -9.11 -5.82 -6.90
C SER A 141 -10.41 -6.46 -7.37
N VAL A 142 -10.35 -7.67 -7.89
CA VAL A 142 -11.54 -8.42 -8.34
C VAL A 142 -12.45 -8.75 -7.14
N SER A 143 -11.90 -9.23 -6.04
CA SER A 143 -12.68 -9.55 -4.83
C SER A 143 -13.37 -8.32 -4.26
N ARG A 144 -12.72 -7.16 -4.26
CA ARG A 144 -13.28 -5.89 -3.81
C ARG A 144 -14.44 -5.43 -4.72
N ILE A 145 -14.27 -5.53 -6.04
CA ILE A 145 -15.33 -5.19 -7.00
C ILE A 145 -16.53 -6.11 -6.80
N LEU A 146 -16.30 -7.42 -6.67
CA LEU A 146 -17.36 -8.40 -6.41
C LEU A 146 -18.08 -8.12 -5.08
N PHE A 147 -17.33 -7.85 -4.01
CA PHE A 147 -17.93 -7.51 -2.72
C PHE A 147 -18.80 -6.26 -2.79
N LEU A 148 -18.29 -5.18 -3.38
CA LEU A 148 -19.06 -3.94 -3.52
C LEU A 148 -20.28 -4.14 -4.44
N GLY A 149 -20.13 -4.90 -5.53
CA GLY A 149 -21.23 -5.20 -6.45
C GLY A 149 -22.34 -6.00 -5.75
N THR A 150 -21.98 -7.07 -5.03
CA THR A 150 -22.96 -7.87 -4.28
C THR A 150 -23.61 -7.10 -3.15
N ALA A 151 -22.86 -6.23 -2.45
CA ALA A 151 -23.41 -5.36 -1.42
C ALA A 151 -24.43 -4.37 -1.97
N ILE A 152 -24.14 -3.72 -3.10
CA ILE A 152 -25.08 -2.80 -3.79
C ILE A 152 -26.34 -3.56 -4.23
N ILE A 153 -26.19 -4.73 -4.88
CA ILE A 153 -27.31 -5.55 -5.30
C ILE A 153 -28.16 -5.97 -4.08
N GLY A 154 -27.53 -6.38 -2.99
CA GLY A 154 -28.22 -6.77 -1.74
C GLY A 154 -29.01 -5.60 -1.13
N ILE A 155 -28.44 -4.39 -1.11
CA ILE A 155 -29.13 -3.19 -0.64
C ILE A 155 -30.32 -2.85 -1.53
N CYS A 156 -30.13 -2.84 -2.86
CA CYS A 156 -31.20 -2.59 -3.82
C CYS A 156 -32.34 -3.63 -3.68
N TRP A 157 -31.98 -4.90 -3.55
CA TRP A 157 -32.96 -5.98 -3.35
C TRP A 157 -33.75 -5.81 -2.06
N SER A 158 -33.06 -5.46 -0.97
CA SER A 158 -33.71 -5.18 0.33
C SER A 158 -34.65 -3.98 0.27
N CYS A 159 -34.30 -2.93 -0.46
CA CYS A 159 -35.17 -1.77 -0.67
C CYS A 159 -36.41 -2.08 -1.50
N ILE A 160 -36.28 -2.96 -2.51
CA ILE A 160 -37.42 -3.33 -3.39
C ILE A 160 -38.31 -4.38 -2.71
N GLY A 161 -37.73 -5.32 -1.95
CA GLY A 161 -38.45 -6.44 -1.34
C GLY A 161 -39.11 -6.14 0.01
N ASN A 162 -38.86 -4.98 0.64
CA ASN A 162 -39.39 -4.63 1.95
C ASN A 162 -40.31 -3.39 1.87
N PRO A 163 -41.65 -3.59 1.84
CA PRO A 163 -42.60 -2.46 1.76
C PRO A 163 -42.56 -1.53 2.97
N LEU A 164 -41.90 -1.92 4.08
CA LEU A 164 -41.72 -1.09 5.27
C LEU A 164 -40.64 -0.01 5.11
N VAL A 165 -39.73 -0.13 4.14
CA VAL A 165 -38.66 0.86 3.88
C VAL A 165 -39.13 1.94 2.90
N THR A 166 -40.18 1.68 2.13
CA THR A 166 -40.79 2.64 1.17
C THR A 166 -41.91 3.48 1.79
N ALA A 167 -42.26 3.26 3.05
CA ALA A 167 -43.36 3.92 3.74
C ALA A 167 -42.92 4.98 4.77
N VAL A 168 -41.63 5.39 4.77
CA VAL A 168 -41.09 6.54 5.53
C VAL A 168 -40.46 7.49 4.50
#